data_e44b686d79fa314ace0042abc8de4424
#
_entry.id   e44b686d79fa314ace0042abc8de4424
#
_cell.length_a   1.000
_cell.length_b   1.000
_cell.length_c   1.000
_cell.angle_alpha   90.00
_cell.angle_beta   90.00
_cell.angle_gamma   90.00
#
_symmetry.space_group_name_H-M   'P 1'
#
loop_
_entity.id
_entity.type
_entity.pdbx_description
1 polymer ?
#
loop_
_entity_poly.entity_id
_entity_poly.type
_entity_poly.pdbx_seq_one_letter_code
_entity_poly.pdbx_strand_id
1 'polypeptide(L)'
;YKSNNKILPVVITGSNTSIPQAFLLALQRTLAMNNMLDVMPETNYQAACRVIERWKTEYPLTYKEFQKKIELPIAEFISELEDFNIIAYEKFEKIYPSLTAGSEFNPFLGFDVIDLYEAAVKGIKSRGYTGIYVVYDEFSKFLEANISEASVSDTKMLQDFAEKCNRSGELQLHLMLISHKEIANYIDKLPKQKVDGWRGVSERFTHIHLNNNFTQTYEIIAAVINKKLDQWQLFCAQNKGYFDNTFQVYENHNIFMDMDKIE
;
A
#
# COMPACT_ATOMS: atom_id res chain seq x y z
N TYR A 1 -22.36 -15.38 -4.64
CA TYR A 1 -21.87 -14.19 -5.37
C TYR A 1 -21.13 -14.63 -6.61
N LYS A 2 -21.84 -14.70 -7.75
CA LYS A 2 -21.24 -14.90 -9.08
C LYS A 2 -21.46 -13.61 -9.88
N SER A 3 -20.82 -12.51 -9.47
CA SER A 3 -20.66 -11.39 -10.37
C SER A 3 -19.35 -11.58 -11.14
N ASN A 4 -19.38 -11.49 -12.46
CA ASN A 4 -18.18 -11.48 -13.30
C ASN A 4 -17.36 -10.17 -13.13
N ASN A 5 -17.65 -9.39 -12.11
CA ASN A 5 -17.03 -8.10 -11.84
C ASN A 5 -15.66 -8.32 -11.22
N LYS A 6 -14.60 -7.91 -11.90
CA LYS A 6 -13.24 -7.93 -11.39
C LYS A 6 -12.91 -6.58 -10.77
N ILE A 7 -12.33 -6.58 -9.59
CA ILE A 7 -11.76 -5.39 -8.95
C ILE A 7 -10.24 -5.53 -8.97
N LEU A 8 -9.54 -4.48 -9.36
CA LEU A 8 -8.08 -4.47 -9.41
C LEU A 8 -7.53 -4.16 -8.02
N PRO A 9 -6.79 -5.08 -7.38
CA PRO A 9 -6.16 -4.79 -6.09
C PRO A 9 -4.90 -3.95 -6.29
N VAL A 10 -4.78 -2.86 -5.53
CA VAL A 10 -3.58 -2.02 -5.44
C VAL A 10 -3.06 -2.12 -4.01
N VAL A 11 -1.87 -2.69 -3.84
CA VAL A 11 -1.29 -2.94 -2.50
C VAL A 11 -0.18 -1.95 -2.22
N ILE A 12 -0.29 -1.24 -1.10
CA ILE A 12 0.74 -0.36 -0.55
C ILE A 12 1.36 -1.08 0.64
N THR A 13 2.69 -1.21 0.65
CA THR A 13 3.45 -1.86 1.73
C THR A 13 4.57 -0.95 2.20
N GLY A 14 4.94 -1.11 3.47
CA GLY A 14 6.11 -0.44 4.05
C GLY A 14 5.84 0.98 4.58
N SER A 15 6.88 1.56 5.17
CA SER A 15 6.87 2.93 5.70
C SER A 15 7.23 3.91 4.59
N ASN A 16 6.24 4.59 4.04
CA ASN A 16 6.46 5.66 3.08
C ASN A 16 6.46 7.02 3.81
N THR A 17 7.26 7.95 3.33
CA THR A 17 7.37 9.30 3.92
C THR A 17 6.18 10.18 3.55
N SER A 18 5.53 9.92 2.40
CA SER A 18 4.40 10.68 1.87
C SER A 18 3.28 9.73 1.45
N ILE A 19 2.08 9.93 1.99
CA ILE A 19 0.89 9.16 1.64
C ILE A 19 0.51 9.34 0.16
N PRO A 20 0.42 10.56 -0.39
CA PRO A 20 0.12 10.75 -1.79
C PRO A 20 1.07 10.01 -2.71
N GLN A 21 2.37 10.09 -2.46
CA GLN A 21 3.39 9.40 -3.26
C GLN A 21 3.25 7.88 -3.18
N ALA A 22 2.99 7.32 -1.99
CA ALA A 22 2.78 5.89 -1.80
C ALA A 22 1.61 5.36 -2.64
N PHE A 23 0.49 6.10 -2.64
CA PHE A 23 -0.69 5.76 -3.44
C PHE A 23 -0.40 5.79 -4.93
N LEU A 24 0.28 6.81 -5.41
CA LEU A 24 0.60 6.97 -6.83
C LEU A 24 1.56 5.90 -7.33
N LEU A 25 2.64 5.62 -6.58
CA LEU A 25 3.60 4.58 -6.92
C LEU A 25 2.96 3.18 -6.92
N ALA A 26 2.08 2.91 -5.95
CA ALA A 26 1.38 1.63 -5.90
C ALA A 26 0.42 1.45 -7.08
N LEU A 27 -0.34 2.48 -7.44
CA LEU A 27 -1.20 2.47 -8.61
C LEU A 27 -0.40 2.19 -9.88
N GLN A 28 0.66 2.98 -10.11
CA GLN A 28 1.51 2.82 -11.27
C GLN A 28 2.14 1.43 -11.37
N ARG A 29 2.72 0.92 -10.26
CA ARG A 29 3.29 -0.43 -10.21
C ARG A 29 2.24 -1.48 -10.57
N THR A 30 1.03 -1.35 -10.01
CA THR A 30 -0.06 -2.30 -10.27
C THR A 30 -0.47 -2.27 -11.74
N LEU A 31 -0.62 -1.09 -12.33
CA LEU A 31 -0.97 -0.94 -13.74
C LEU A 31 0.14 -1.47 -14.66
N ALA A 32 1.42 -1.21 -14.33
CA ALA A 32 2.56 -1.75 -15.06
C ALA A 32 2.58 -3.28 -15.05
N MET A 33 2.41 -3.90 -13.88
CA MET A 33 2.38 -5.36 -13.72
C MET A 33 1.25 -6.04 -14.50
N ASN A 34 0.17 -5.30 -14.78
CA ASN A 34 -0.98 -5.79 -15.54
C ASN A 34 -0.98 -5.30 -17.00
N ASN A 35 0.08 -4.68 -17.51
CA ASN A 35 0.19 -4.09 -18.85
C ASN A 35 -0.94 -3.09 -19.16
N MET A 36 -1.23 -2.21 -18.18
CA MET A 36 -2.30 -1.21 -18.26
C MET A 36 -1.81 0.21 -17.97
N LEU A 37 -0.53 0.53 -18.19
CA LEU A 37 -0.01 1.88 -17.97
C LEU A 37 -0.65 2.93 -18.87
N ASP A 38 -1.17 2.52 -20.02
CA ASP A 38 -1.89 3.36 -20.98
C ASP A 38 -3.18 3.98 -20.44
N VAL A 39 -3.69 3.47 -19.32
CA VAL A 39 -4.90 4.03 -18.69
C VAL A 39 -4.60 5.20 -17.74
N MET A 40 -3.33 5.43 -17.41
CA MET A 40 -2.94 6.61 -16.61
C MET A 40 -2.94 7.87 -17.47
N PRO A 41 -3.43 9.02 -16.93
CA PRO A 41 -3.38 10.30 -17.64
C PRO A 41 -1.94 10.74 -17.90
N GLU A 42 -1.04 10.44 -16.98
CA GLU A 42 0.40 10.68 -17.11
C GLU A 42 1.18 9.71 -16.23
N THR A 43 2.29 9.20 -16.75
CA THR A 43 3.21 8.35 -15.99
C THR A 43 4.42 9.14 -15.52
N ASN A 44 5.19 8.60 -14.56
CA ASN A 44 6.47 9.16 -14.16
C ASN A 44 7.45 9.26 -15.34
N TYR A 45 7.37 8.38 -16.31
CA TYR A 45 8.16 8.40 -17.54
C TYR A 45 7.81 9.60 -18.42
N GLN A 46 6.51 9.83 -18.64
CA GLN A 46 6.01 11.00 -19.39
C GLN A 46 6.34 12.31 -18.66
N ALA A 47 6.25 12.33 -17.33
CA ALA A 47 6.68 13.48 -16.54
C ALA A 47 8.17 13.77 -16.71
N ALA A 48 9.02 12.75 -16.76
CA ALA A 48 10.45 12.91 -17.03
C ALA A 48 10.69 13.46 -18.46
N CYS A 49 10.01 12.91 -19.47
CA CYS A 49 10.09 13.42 -20.85
C CYS A 49 9.66 14.89 -20.93
N ARG A 50 8.58 15.27 -20.27
CA ARG A 50 8.11 16.66 -20.21
C ARG A 50 9.13 17.60 -19.57
N VAL A 51 9.80 17.16 -18.49
CA VAL A 51 10.87 17.95 -17.86
C VAL A 51 12.06 18.13 -18.80
N ILE A 52 12.46 17.06 -19.50
CA ILE A 52 13.56 17.12 -20.47
C ILE A 52 13.22 18.11 -21.60
N GLU A 53 12.00 18.06 -22.14
CA GLU A 53 11.56 19.00 -23.17
C GLU A 53 11.48 20.45 -22.66
N ARG A 54 11.04 20.63 -21.40
CA ARG A 54 11.07 21.93 -20.75
C ARG A 54 12.50 22.46 -20.58
N TRP A 55 13.47 21.62 -20.19
CA TRP A 55 14.87 22.02 -20.13
C TRP A 55 15.41 22.43 -21.52
N LYS A 56 15.03 21.70 -22.55
CA LYS A 56 15.42 22.03 -23.93
C LYS A 56 14.92 23.39 -24.36
N THR A 57 13.69 23.76 -23.99
CA THR A 57 13.04 25.02 -24.43
C THR A 57 13.35 26.20 -23.51
N GLU A 58 13.29 26.04 -22.22
CA GLU A 58 13.36 27.10 -21.21
C GLU A 58 14.74 27.21 -20.54
N TYR A 59 15.46 26.07 -20.39
CA TYR A 59 16.73 26.00 -19.65
C TYR A 59 17.84 25.31 -20.44
N PRO A 60 18.34 25.93 -21.52
CA PRO A 60 19.29 25.29 -22.46
C PRO A 60 20.62 24.87 -21.82
N LEU A 61 21.06 25.56 -20.76
CA LEU A 61 22.28 25.19 -20.05
C LEU A 61 22.09 23.90 -19.27
N THR A 62 20.99 23.77 -18.54
CA THR A 62 20.62 22.54 -17.81
C THR A 62 20.46 21.36 -18.77
N TYR A 63 19.83 21.60 -19.92
CA TYR A 63 19.69 20.59 -20.96
C TYR A 63 21.05 20.08 -21.49
N LYS A 64 22.00 20.98 -21.74
CA LYS A 64 23.36 20.60 -22.17
C LYS A 64 24.11 19.81 -21.11
N GLU A 65 23.97 20.19 -19.83
CA GLU A 65 24.56 19.42 -18.72
C GLU A 65 23.90 18.05 -18.56
N PHE A 66 22.59 17.95 -18.75
CA PHE A 66 21.88 16.69 -18.78
C PHE A 66 22.40 15.78 -19.89
N GLN A 67 22.54 16.30 -21.12
CA GLN A 67 23.07 15.56 -22.27
C GLN A 67 24.46 14.95 -22.00
N LYS A 68 25.33 15.69 -21.29
CA LYS A 68 26.67 15.18 -20.92
C LYS A 68 26.61 14.02 -19.92
N LYS A 69 25.60 14.00 -19.05
CA LYS A 69 25.47 13.02 -17.96
C LYS A 69 24.80 11.72 -18.37
N ILE A 70 23.95 11.73 -19.40
CA ILE A 70 23.21 10.53 -19.81
C ILE A 70 24.04 9.50 -20.58
N GLU A 71 25.18 9.90 -21.18
CA GLU A 71 26.10 9.01 -21.92
C GLU A 71 25.47 8.29 -23.14
N LEU A 72 24.28 8.71 -23.55
CA LEU A 72 23.51 8.20 -24.67
C LEU A 72 23.01 9.37 -25.54
N PRO A 73 22.71 9.15 -26.82
CA PRO A 73 21.98 10.12 -27.63
C PRO A 73 20.63 10.44 -26.96
N ILE A 74 20.32 11.72 -26.80
CA ILE A 74 19.13 12.13 -26.02
C ILE A 74 17.82 11.63 -26.65
N ALA A 75 17.76 11.49 -27.95
CA ALA A 75 16.60 10.93 -28.63
C ALA A 75 16.37 9.45 -28.27
N GLU A 76 17.44 8.69 -28.14
CA GLU A 76 17.41 7.30 -27.69
C GLU A 76 16.97 7.21 -26.22
N PHE A 77 17.52 8.08 -25.37
CA PHE A 77 17.13 8.13 -23.97
C PHE A 77 15.65 8.49 -23.77
N ILE A 78 15.11 9.42 -24.55
CA ILE A 78 13.69 9.76 -24.53
C ILE A 78 12.86 8.57 -25.03
N SER A 79 13.28 7.90 -26.11
CA SER A 79 12.60 6.70 -26.61
C SER A 79 12.55 5.59 -25.55
N GLU A 80 13.65 5.38 -24.81
CA GLU A 80 13.66 4.41 -23.70
C GLU A 80 12.66 4.80 -22.59
N LEU A 81 12.52 6.08 -22.27
CA LEU A 81 11.53 6.55 -21.31
C LEU A 81 10.10 6.34 -21.85
N GLU A 82 9.85 6.61 -23.12
CA GLU A 82 8.54 6.39 -23.77
C GLU A 82 8.18 4.91 -23.82
N ASP A 83 9.18 4.02 -23.92
CA ASP A 83 9.05 2.57 -23.85
C ASP A 83 8.98 2.02 -22.40
N PHE A 84 8.84 2.90 -21.41
CA PHE A 84 8.74 2.55 -19.98
C PHE A 84 9.95 1.82 -19.42
N ASN A 85 11.16 2.08 -19.93
CA ASN A 85 12.39 1.46 -19.45
C ASN A 85 12.75 1.98 -18.05
N ILE A 86 12.71 1.07 -17.06
CA ILE A 86 12.98 1.40 -15.66
C ILE A 86 14.42 1.89 -15.45
N ILE A 87 15.40 1.36 -16.18
CA ILE A 87 16.81 1.74 -16.05
C ILE A 87 17.01 3.19 -16.51
N ALA A 88 16.36 3.57 -17.60
CA ALA A 88 16.39 4.96 -18.09
C ALA A 88 15.75 5.91 -17.08
N TYR A 89 14.64 5.52 -16.48
CA TYR A 89 13.96 6.31 -15.45
C TYR A 89 14.81 6.48 -14.19
N GLU A 90 15.36 5.40 -13.64
CA GLU A 90 16.26 5.44 -12.47
C GLU A 90 17.51 6.31 -12.73
N LYS A 91 18.06 6.24 -13.95
CA LYS A 91 19.17 7.11 -14.37
C LYS A 91 18.76 8.58 -14.39
N PHE A 92 17.57 8.90 -14.92
CA PHE A 92 17.03 10.25 -14.91
C PHE A 92 16.84 10.76 -13.47
N GLU A 93 16.19 9.98 -12.62
CA GLU A 93 15.90 10.33 -11.22
C GLU A 93 17.20 10.58 -10.44
N LYS A 94 18.24 9.78 -10.65
CA LYS A 94 19.56 9.96 -10.03
C LYS A 94 20.30 11.22 -10.50
N ILE A 95 20.13 11.60 -11.78
CA ILE A 95 20.79 12.79 -12.36
C ILE A 95 20.07 14.08 -11.95
N TYR A 96 18.74 14.05 -11.83
CA TYR A 96 17.88 15.19 -11.63
C TYR A 96 18.31 16.12 -10.49
N PRO A 97 18.61 15.65 -9.24
CA PRO A 97 19.03 16.53 -8.15
C PRO A 97 20.28 17.35 -8.46
N SER A 98 21.23 16.77 -9.21
CA SER A 98 22.47 17.43 -9.59
C SER A 98 22.29 18.60 -10.59
N LEU A 99 21.11 18.68 -11.22
CA LEU A 99 20.75 19.72 -12.19
C LEU A 99 19.71 20.71 -11.65
N THR A 100 19.15 20.42 -10.47
CA THR A 100 18.04 21.17 -9.86
C THR A 100 18.35 21.64 -8.44
N ALA A 101 19.62 21.97 -8.18
CA ALA A 101 20.08 22.45 -6.87
C ALA A 101 19.71 21.52 -5.70
N GLY A 102 19.76 20.20 -5.93
CA GLY A 102 19.50 19.19 -4.91
C GLY A 102 18.03 18.80 -4.74
N SER A 103 17.12 19.35 -5.55
CA SER A 103 15.71 18.98 -5.49
C SER A 103 15.49 17.55 -6.01
N GLU A 104 14.74 16.72 -5.30
CA GLU A 104 14.34 15.40 -5.78
C GLU A 104 13.28 15.51 -6.88
N PHE A 105 13.30 14.58 -7.83
CA PHE A 105 12.29 14.52 -8.87
C PHE A 105 10.98 14.00 -8.28
N ASN A 106 9.92 14.80 -8.42
CA ASN A 106 8.57 14.38 -8.09
C ASN A 106 7.71 14.37 -9.35
N PRO A 107 7.49 13.20 -9.97
CA PRO A 107 6.73 13.08 -11.22
C PRO A 107 5.27 13.49 -11.07
N PHE A 108 4.76 13.46 -9.86
CA PHE A 108 3.34 13.72 -9.56
C PHE A 108 3.09 15.12 -9.00
N LEU A 109 4.07 16.01 -9.11
CA LEU A 109 3.91 17.38 -8.65
C LEU A 109 2.78 18.08 -9.41
N GLY A 110 1.74 18.49 -8.69
CA GLY A 110 0.56 19.15 -9.24
C GLY A 110 -0.58 18.24 -9.68
N PHE A 111 -0.45 16.92 -9.53
CA PHE A 111 -1.55 15.98 -9.73
C PHE A 111 -2.30 15.71 -8.42
N ASP A 112 -3.62 15.65 -8.50
CA ASP A 112 -4.46 15.13 -7.42
C ASP A 112 -4.50 13.60 -7.50
N VAL A 113 -4.21 12.94 -6.35
CA VAL A 113 -4.21 11.47 -6.25
C VAL A 113 -5.57 10.89 -6.61
N ILE A 114 -6.63 11.54 -6.17
CA ILE A 114 -8.01 11.08 -6.35
C ILE A 114 -8.37 11.13 -7.82
N ASP A 115 -8.03 12.22 -8.50
CA ASP A 115 -8.28 12.40 -9.94
C ASP A 115 -7.55 11.31 -10.77
N LEU A 116 -6.32 10.96 -10.38
CA LEU A 116 -5.56 9.89 -11.04
C LEU A 116 -6.20 8.51 -10.81
N TYR A 117 -6.65 8.21 -9.59
CA TYR A 117 -7.37 6.97 -9.32
C TYR A 117 -8.71 6.91 -10.06
N GLU A 118 -9.45 8.02 -10.13
CA GLU A 118 -10.68 8.08 -10.93
C GLU A 118 -10.45 7.84 -12.42
N ALA A 119 -9.42 8.47 -12.96
CA ALA A 119 -9.04 8.28 -14.36
C ALA A 119 -8.64 6.81 -14.61
N ALA A 120 -7.85 6.22 -13.71
CA ALA A 120 -7.47 4.81 -13.79
C ALA A 120 -8.69 3.88 -13.72
N VAL A 121 -9.62 4.10 -12.78
CA VAL A 121 -10.86 3.30 -12.67
C VAL A 121 -11.68 3.37 -13.96
N LYS A 122 -11.80 4.55 -14.58
CA LYS A 122 -12.48 4.72 -15.87
C LYS A 122 -11.75 3.96 -17.00
N GLY A 123 -10.43 4.05 -17.02
CA GLY A 123 -9.61 3.41 -18.06
C GLY A 123 -9.64 1.89 -18.00
N ILE A 124 -9.54 1.28 -16.81
CA ILE A 124 -9.54 -0.18 -16.65
C ILE A 124 -10.89 -0.85 -16.94
N LYS A 125 -11.98 -0.07 -17.06
CA LYS A 125 -13.30 -0.61 -17.43
C LYS A 125 -13.27 -1.33 -18.78
N SER A 126 -12.53 -0.80 -19.75
CA SER A 126 -12.32 -1.43 -21.06
C SER A 126 -11.56 -2.76 -20.98
N ARG A 127 -10.85 -3.02 -19.88
CA ARG A 127 -10.08 -4.24 -19.58
C ARG A 127 -10.86 -5.25 -18.73
N GLY A 128 -12.17 -5.01 -18.50
CA GLY A 128 -13.06 -5.90 -17.76
C GLY A 128 -13.00 -5.75 -16.24
N TYR A 129 -12.43 -4.65 -15.73
CA TYR A 129 -12.47 -4.30 -14.31
C TYR A 129 -13.60 -3.32 -14.03
N THR A 130 -14.24 -3.44 -12.86
CA THR A 130 -15.31 -2.56 -12.41
C THR A 130 -14.84 -1.56 -11.35
N GLY A 131 -13.62 -1.69 -10.87
CA GLY A 131 -13.08 -0.80 -9.86
C GLY A 131 -11.69 -1.15 -9.39
N ILE A 132 -11.21 -0.35 -8.44
CA ILE A 132 -9.92 -0.51 -7.76
C ILE A 132 -10.17 -0.70 -6.26
N TYR A 133 -9.44 -1.62 -5.64
CA TYR A 133 -9.41 -1.85 -4.21
C TYR A 133 -8.00 -1.59 -3.68
N VAL A 134 -7.83 -0.48 -2.97
CA VAL A 134 -6.55 -0.10 -2.38
C VAL A 134 -6.45 -0.74 -1.00
N VAL A 135 -5.36 -1.47 -0.76
CA VAL A 135 -5.02 -2.05 0.54
C VAL A 135 -3.70 -1.44 0.99
N TYR A 136 -3.73 -0.64 2.04
CA TYR A 136 -2.52 -0.17 2.69
C TYR A 136 -2.18 -1.11 3.84
N ASP A 137 -1.32 -2.08 3.55
CA ASP A 137 -0.82 -3.02 4.54
C ASP A 137 0.26 -2.34 5.40
N GLU A 138 0.31 -2.70 6.67
CA GLU A 138 1.22 -2.12 7.65
C GLU A 138 1.08 -0.58 7.79
N PHE A 139 -0.13 -0.03 7.63
CA PHE A 139 -0.39 1.40 7.84
C PHE A 139 0.07 1.89 9.23
N SER A 140 0.07 0.99 10.21
CA SER A 140 0.66 1.25 11.54
C SER A 140 2.11 1.72 11.48
N LYS A 141 2.94 1.18 10.57
CA LYS A 141 4.34 1.61 10.43
C LYS A 141 4.45 3.06 9.96
N PHE A 142 3.56 3.47 9.03
CA PHE A 142 3.48 4.87 8.64
C PHE A 142 3.10 5.76 9.84
N LEU A 143 2.06 5.36 10.60
CA LEU A 143 1.63 6.11 11.78
C LEU A 143 2.73 6.22 12.83
N GLU A 144 3.46 5.16 13.11
CA GLU A 144 4.55 5.14 14.08
C GLU A 144 5.73 6.03 13.66
N ALA A 145 6.09 6.00 12.39
CA ALA A 145 7.25 6.72 11.88
C ALA A 145 6.96 8.19 11.56
N ASN A 146 5.79 8.50 11.02
CA ASN A 146 5.54 9.78 10.36
C ASN A 146 4.33 10.56 10.87
N ILE A 147 3.58 10.07 11.86
CA ILE A 147 2.32 10.72 12.30
C ILE A 147 2.55 12.15 12.82
N SER A 148 3.70 12.40 13.47
CA SER A 148 4.07 13.73 13.95
C SER A 148 4.49 14.69 12.84
N GLU A 149 5.00 14.15 11.72
CA GLU A 149 5.47 14.91 10.56
C GLU A 149 4.42 14.99 9.45
N ALA A 150 3.43 14.09 9.48
CA ALA A 150 2.33 14.08 8.50
C ALA A 150 1.70 15.46 8.35
N SER A 151 1.61 15.90 7.11
CA SER A 151 1.08 17.21 6.78
C SER A 151 -0.45 17.23 6.87
N VAL A 152 -1.02 18.43 6.93
CA VAL A 152 -2.48 18.61 6.78
C VAL A 152 -2.95 18.07 5.41
N SER A 153 -2.08 18.13 4.40
CA SER A 153 -2.35 17.59 3.07
C SER A 153 -2.52 16.06 3.08
N ASP A 154 -1.72 15.34 3.88
CA ASP A 154 -1.80 13.86 3.96
C ASP A 154 -3.14 13.42 4.57
N THR A 155 -3.54 14.03 5.69
CA THR A 155 -4.82 13.70 6.34
C THR A 155 -6.00 14.11 5.47
N LYS A 156 -5.91 15.26 4.80
CA LYS A 156 -6.95 15.71 3.87
C LYS A 156 -7.10 14.76 2.69
N MET A 157 -5.98 14.32 2.09
CA MET A 157 -6.01 13.37 0.98
C MET A 157 -6.72 12.06 1.38
N LEU A 158 -6.41 11.50 2.57
CA LEU A 158 -7.08 10.29 3.05
C LEU A 158 -8.58 10.50 3.29
N GLN A 159 -8.97 11.65 3.85
CA GLN A 159 -10.37 12.00 4.04
C GLN A 159 -11.12 12.08 2.71
N ASP A 160 -10.56 12.84 1.76
CA ASP A 160 -11.16 13.04 0.44
C ASP A 160 -11.23 11.72 -0.34
N PHE A 161 -10.19 10.87 -0.23
CA PHE A 161 -10.18 9.54 -0.85
C PHE A 161 -11.26 8.62 -0.24
N ALA A 162 -11.41 8.61 1.09
CA ALA A 162 -12.46 7.84 1.77
C ALA A 162 -13.87 8.33 1.38
N GLU A 163 -14.07 9.65 1.28
CA GLU A 163 -15.34 10.21 0.80
C GLU A 163 -15.62 9.79 -0.66
N LYS A 164 -14.58 9.75 -1.48
CA LYS A 164 -14.71 9.26 -2.86
C LYS A 164 -15.09 7.79 -2.92
N CYS A 165 -14.50 6.95 -2.07
CA CYS A 165 -14.89 5.56 -1.94
C CYS A 165 -16.37 5.42 -1.59
N ASN A 166 -16.86 6.18 -0.62
CA ASN A 166 -18.27 6.15 -0.18
C ASN A 166 -19.25 6.61 -1.25
N ARG A 167 -18.81 7.45 -2.18
CA ARG A 167 -19.63 7.97 -3.29
C ARG A 167 -19.38 7.24 -4.61
N SER A 168 -18.49 6.26 -4.63
CA SER A 168 -18.19 5.48 -5.82
C SER A 168 -19.38 4.59 -6.19
N GLY A 169 -20.03 4.86 -7.32
CA GLY A 169 -21.19 4.11 -7.80
C GLY A 169 -20.77 2.87 -8.59
N GLU A 170 -21.08 2.87 -9.89
CA GLU A 170 -20.72 1.75 -10.78
C GLU A 170 -19.20 1.61 -10.99
N LEU A 171 -18.45 2.70 -10.91
CA LEU A 171 -16.99 2.71 -10.96
C LEU A 171 -16.47 2.65 -9.53
N GLN A 172 -16.27 1.43 -9.03
CA GLN A 172 -16.00 1.19 -7.62
C GLN A 172 -14.57 1.58 -7.24
N LEU A 173 -14.46 2.33 -6.16
CA LEU A 173 -13.18 2.64 -5.50
C LEU A 173 -13.31 2.30 -4.02
N HIS A 174 -12.38 1.50 -3.51
CA HIS A 174 -12.36 1.06 -2.12
C HIS A 174 -10.99 1.28 -1.52
N LEU A 175 -10.96 1.54 -0.20
CA LEU A 175 -9.73 1.71 0.57
C LEU A 175 -9.83 0.93 1.87
N MET A 176 -8.80 0.12 2.15
CA MET A 176 -8.59 -0.57 3.41
C MET A 176 -7.24 -0.15 4.00
N LEU A 177 -7.26 0.30 5.25
CA LEU A 177 -6.06 0.58 6.03
C LEU A 177 -5.92 -0.49 7.10
N ILE A 178 -4.77 -1.17 7.13
CA ILE A 178 -4.50 -2.25 8.11
C ILE A 178 -3.52 -1.73 9.15
N SER A 179 -3.95 -1.72 10.42
CA SER A 179 -3.12 -1.26 11.53
C SER A 179 -3.25 -2.18 12.75
N HIS A 180 -2.21 -2.24 13.58
CA HIS A 180 -2.20 -3.04 14.81
C HIS A 180 -3.01 -2.43 15.94
N LYS A 181 -3.24 -1.11 15.90
CA LYS A 181 -3.99 -0.35 16.90
C LYS A 181 -4.92 0.62 16.19
N GLU A 182 -5.92 1.11 16.89
CA GLU A 182 -6.75 2.20 16.40
C GLU A 182 -5.94 3.48 16.20
N ILE A 183 -6.32 4.30 15.22
CA ILE A 183 -5.66 5.58 14.95
C ILE A 183 -5.65 6.46 16.21
N ALA A 184 -6.69 6.41 17.02
CA ALA A 184 -6.80 7.14 18.28
C ALA A 184 -5.58 6.91 19.20
N ASN A 185 -5.06 5.68 19.26
CA ASN A 185 -3.93 5.32 20.11
C ASN A 185 -2.58 5.92 19.65
N TYR A 186 -2.51 6.41 18.42
CA TYR A 186 -1.30 7.03 17.88
C TYR A 186 -1.30 8.56 18.01
N ILE A 187 -2.48 9.18 18.16
CA ILE A 187 -2.65 10.64 18.09
C ILE A 187 -2.67 11.35 19.45
N ASP A 188 -2.73 10.61 20.56
CA ASP A 188 -2.91 11.18 21.92
C ASP A 188 -1.88 12.24 22.31
N LYS A 189 -0.67 12.18 21.73
CA LYS A 189 0.44 13.10 22.06
C LYS A 189 0.62 14.22 21.02
N LEU A 190 -0.23 14.28 20.02
CA LEU A 190 -0.10 15.26 18.93
C LEU A 190 -0.73 16.62 19.29
N PRO A 191 -0.28 17.71 18.64
CA PRO A 191 -0.97 19.00 18.71
C PRO A 191 -2.42 18.89 18.24
N LYS A 192 -3.32 19.66 18.87
CA LYS A 192 -4.78 19.60 18.63
C LYS A 192 -5.16 19.60 17.14
N GLN A 193 -4.55 20.48 16.35
CA GLN A 193 -4.86 20.58 14.91
C GLN A 193 -4.56 19.26 14.16
N LYS A 194 -3.50 18.54 14.51
CA LYS A 194 -3.17 17.23 13.93
C LYS A 194 -4.12 16.15 14.42
N VAL A 195 -4.48 16.18 15.71
CA VAL A 195 -5.49 15.28 16.29
C VAL A 195 -6.81 15.40 15.53
N ASP A 196 -7.29 16.63 15.29
CA ASP A 196 -8.55 16.87 14.58
C ASP A 196 -8.49 16.33 13.12
N GLY A 197 -7.34 16.50 12.44
CA GLY A 197 -7.14 15.94 11.11
C GLY A 197 -7.25 14.42 11.08
N TRP A 198 -6.56 13.72 11.99
CA TRP A 198 -6.58 12.26 12.07
C TRP A 198 -7.91 11.70 12.57
N ARG A 199 -8.62 12.39 13.46
CA ARG A 199 -9.99 12.04 13.83
C ARG A 199 -10.90 12.09 12.61
N GLY A 200 -10.79 13.16 11.82
CA GLY A 200 -11.55 13.29 10.58
C GLY A 200 -11.26 12.17 9.57
N VAL A 201 -10.04 11.60 9.55
CA VAL A 201 -9.75 10.36 8.81
C VAL A 201 -10.51 9.19 9.41
N SER A 202 -10.32 8.93 10.72
CA SER A 202 -10.90 7.77 11.41
C SER A 202 -12.43 7.69 11.28
N GLU A 203 -13.11 8.83 11.39
CA GLU A 203 -14.58 8.92 11.32
C GLU A 203 -15.17 8.54 9.94
N ARG A 204 -14.34 8.52 8.89
CA ARG A 204 -14.78 8.16 7.53
C ARG A 204 -14.63 6.68 7.20
N PHE A 205 -14.06 5.91 8.12
CA PHE A 205 -13.84 4.47 7.95
C PHE A 205 -14.76 3.65 8.84
N THR A 206 -15.19 2.50 8.33
CA THR A 206 -15.80 1.46 9.16
C THR A 206 -14.68 0.66 9.81
N HIS A 207 -14.68 0.58 11.15
CA HIS A 207 -13.68 -0.15 11.91
C HIS A 207 -14.05 -1.62 12.02
N ILE A 208 -13.14 -2.48 11.64
CA ILE A 208 -13.27 -3.94 11.78
C ILE A 208 -12.16 -4.42 12.71
N HIS A 209 -12.55 -4.95 13.88
CA HIS A 209 -11.61 -5.49 14.84
C HIS A 209 -11.48 -7.00 14.62
N LEU A 210 -10.25 -7.44 14.34
CA LEU A 210 -9.90 -8.85 14.26
C LEU A 210 -9.42 -9.30 15.65
N ASN A 211 -10.28 -9.94 16.38
CA ASN A 211 -9.90 -10.53 17.66
C ASN A 211 -9.19 -11.85 17.42
N ASN A 212 -8.06 -12.06 18.08
CA ASN A 212 -7.37 -13.34 18.05
C ASN A 212 -8.26 -14.38 18.73
N ASN A 213 -8.69 -15.38 17.98
CA ASN A 213 -9.25 -16.59 18.55
C ASN A 213 -8.08 -17.53 18.88
N PHE A 214 -7.81 -17.71 20.16
CA PHE A 214 -6.73 -18.59 20.63
C PHE A 214 -6.89 -20.01 20.10
N THR A 215 -8.12 -20.52 19.99
CA THR A 215 -8.40 -21.85 19.43
C THR A 215 -7.87 -21.98 18.00
N GLN A 216 -8.17 -21.00 17.12
CA GLN A 216 -7.64 -20.99 15.75
C GLN A 216 -6.12 -20.90 15.71
N THR A 217 -5.50 -20.18 16.65
CA THR A 217 -4.04 -20.09 16.74
C THR A 217 -3.45 -21.47 17.06
N TYR A 218 -4.04 -22.22 17.99
CA TYR A 218 -3.59 -23.58 18.31
C TYR A 218 -3.82 -24.56 17.15
N GLU A 219 -4.92 -24.46 16.43
CA GLU A 219 -5.19 -25.25 15.22
C GLU A 219 -4.14 -25.00 14.14
N ILE A 220 -3.79 -23.74 13.90
CA ILE A 220 -2.75 -23.35 12.93
C ILE A 220 -1.39 -23.93 13.38
N ILE A 221 -1.01 -23.77 14.66
CA ILE A 221 0.23 -24.32 15.19
C ILE A 221 0.24 -25.85 15.02
N ALA A 222 -0.86 -26.52 15.36
CA ALA A 222 -0.98 -27.96 15.22
C ALA A 222 -0.87 -28.43 13.76
N ALA A 223 -1.38 -27.64 12.82
CA ALA A 223 -1.29 -27.93 11.38
C ALA A 223 0.11 -27.70 10.80
N VAL A 224 0.83 -26.68 11.31
CA VAL A 224 2.20 -26.37 10.85
C VAL A 224 3.23 -27.37 11.38
N ILE A 225 3.01 -27.91 12.59
CA ILE A 225 3.92 -28.93 13.16
C ILE A 225 3.74 -30.25 12.40
N ASN A 226 4.74 -30.59 11.60
CA ASN A 226 4.74 -31.86 10.87
C ASN A 226 4.98 -33.03 11.84
N LYS A 227 3.95 -33.84 12.05
CA LYS A 227 3.97 -35.00 12.97
C LYS A 227 4.09 -36.28 12.15
N LYS A 228 5.00 -37.18 12.52
CA LYS A 228 4.98 -38.56 12.04
C LYS A 228 3.85 -39.29 12.78
N LEU A 229 2.70 -39.45 12.10
CA LEU A 229 1.44 -39.90 12.71
C LEU A 229 1.60 -41.15 13.56
N ASP A 230 2.27 -42.19 13.07
CA ASP A 230 2.44 -43.45 13.80
C ASP A 230 3.22 -43.29 15.12
N GLN A 231 4.28 -42.48 15.07
CA GLN A 231 5.13 -42.20 16.22
C GLN A 231 4.40 -41.29 17.21
N TRP A 232 3.63 -40.33 16.72
CA TRP A 232 2.85 -39.42 17.53
C TRP A 232 1.73 -40.15 18.28
N GLN A 233 0.98 -41.02 17.60
CA GLN A 233 -0.07 -41.83 18.24
C GLN A 233 0.49 -42.77 19.31
N LEU A 234 1.62 -43.42 19.06
CA LEU A 234 2.30 -44.26 20.03
C LEU A 234 2.74 -43.46 21.26
N PHE A 235 3.34 -42.28 21.03
CA PHE A 235 3.75 -41.37 22.10
C PHE A 235 2.57 -40.91 22.96
N CYS A 236 1.46 -40.51 22.37
CA CYS A 236 0.26 -40.09 23.07
C CYS A 236 -0.32 -41.24 23.90
N ALA A 237 -0.37 -42.46 23.32
CA ALA A 237 -0.88 -43.63 24.04
C ALA A 237 -0.01 -43.99 25.26
N GLN A 238 1.32 -43.91 25.11
CA GLN A 238 2.27 -44.20 26.20
C GLN A 238 2.26 -43.13 27.30
N ASN A 239 1.89 -41.90 26.99
CA ASN A 239 1.91 -40.76 27.91
C ASN A 239 0.51 -40.24 28.26
N LYS A 240 -0.53 -41.04 28.08
CA LYS A 240 -1.91 -40.62 28.28
C LYS A 240 -2.14 -39.99 29.66
N GLY A 241 -1.64 -40.58 30.73
CA GLY A 241 -1.79 -40.03 32.08
C GLY A 241 -1.14 -38.66 32.27
N TYR A 242 -0.04 -38.39 31.59
CA TYR A 242 0.58 -37.07 31.60
C TYR A 242 -0.30 -36.02 30.89
N PHE A 243 -0.85 -36.35 29.75
CA PHE A 243 -1.76 -35.47 29.03
C PHE A 243 -3.05 -35.21 29.82
N ASP A 244 -3.67 -36.25 30.36
CA ASP A 244 -4.90 -36.13 31.15
C ASP A 244 -4.68 -35.23 32.39
N ASN A 245 -3.57 -35.37 33.08
CA ASN A 245 -3.22 -34.50 34.20
C ASN A 245 -2.97 -33.06 33.79
N THR A 246 -2.30 -32.86 32.65
CA THR A 246 -2.02 -31.52 32.11
C THR A 246 -3.31 -30.82 31.73
N PHE A 247 -4.25 -31.51 31.10
CA PHE A 247 -5.58 -30.97 30.75
C PHE A 247 -6.36 -30.59 32.00
N GLN A 248 -6.36 -31.43 33.06
CA GLN A 248 -7.04 -31.12 34.33
C GLN A 248 -6.47 -29.85 34.98
N VAL A 249 -5.15 -29.63 34.91
CA VAL A 249 -4.55 -28.42 35.46
C VAL A 249 -5.04 -27.20 34.68
N TYR A 250 -5.11 -27.29 33.35
CA TYR A 250 -5.59 -26.19 32.51
C TYR A 250 -7.09 -25.89 32.69
N GLU A 251 -7.93 -26.93 32.83
CA GLU A 251 -9.34 -26.79 33.17
C GLU A 251 -9.53 -26.11 34.52
N ASN A 252 -8.79 -26.52 35.54
CA ASN A 252 -8.89 -25.96 36.90
C ASN A 252 -8.46 -24.47 36.95
N HIS A 253 -7.61 -24.00 36.02
CA HIS A 253 -7.19 -22.61 35.91
C HIS A 253 -7.98 -21.81 34.91
N ASN A 254 -9.07 -22.37 34.33
CA ASN A 254 -9.90 -21.71 33.32
C ASN A 254 -9.11 -21.13 32.13
N ILE A 255 -8.00 -21.76 31.76
CA ILE A 255 -7.13 -21.28 30.69
C ILE A 255 -7.80 -21.42 29.30
N PHE A 256 -8.80 -22.33 29.21
CA PHE A 256 -9.53 -22.65 27.99
C PHE A 256 -11.03 -22.37 28.12
N MET A 257 -11.42 -21.19 28.65
CA MET A 257 -12.84 -20.88 28.91
C MET A 257 -13.75 -20.96 27.67
N ASP A 258 -13.20 -20.86 26.46
CA ASP A 258 -13.94 -20.86 25.21
C ASP A 258 -13.55 -22.00 24.26
N MET A 259 -12.84 -23.01 24.74
CA MET A 259 -12.46 -24.15 23.90
C MET A 259 -13.45 -25.28 24.09
N ASP A 260 -14.24 -25.59 23.06
CA ASP A 260 -14.86 -26.91 22.93
C ASP A 260 -13.75 -27.96 22.96
N LYS A 261 -14.00 -29.04 23.69
CA LYS A 261 -13.03 -30.14 23.87
C LYS A 261 -12.55 -30.57 22.48
N ILE A 262 -11.27 -30.30 22.18
CA ILE A 262 -10.62 -30.84 21.00
C ILE A 262 -10.46 -32.34 21.25
N GLU A 263 -11.23 -33.16 20.51
CA GLU A 263 -11.09 -34.62 20.50
C GLU A 263 -9.77 -35.06 19.82
#